data_91c8e2f7ffb0a25cbc3e714de1db9d6a
#
_entry.id   91c8e2f7ffb0a25cbc3e714de1db9d6a
#
_cell.length_a   1.000
_cell.length_b   1.000
_cell.length_c   1.000
_cell.angle_alpha   90.00
_cell.angle_beta   90.00
_cell.angle_gamma   90.00
#
_symmetry.space_group_name_H-M   'P 1'
#
loop_
_entity.id
_entity.type
_entity.pdbx_description
1 polymer ?
#
loop_
_entity_poly.entity_id
_entity_poly.type
_entity_poly.pdbx_seq_one_letter_code
_entity_poly.pdbx_strand_id
1 'polypeptide(L)'
;IYDQIVNIELKSGIVSDEAIRRQLIQNRYYLSVFGKPILSYTYISSENHLVRLTNHDHIVEGDWKQLCIALGKESPDYEGDIEDLFQAELYLISPLTEPERFLKKEYFLTSQQRDIERQILKRIRGERGGYFWFSGLPGTGKTLLLYDIAMKLSVRQRVCIIHCGEAGKEWKILHERLRRIDFLADTQLDGTTDLGRYSSILVDEAHLLSLEKLSVLLTWSEHRPVIFSSDSEDVISPEEMDRSIVESLGNLPEIQKFHLTNRIRTNAELSSFIQNMMHLPEKRSPRWYPHIAVVYANNDREVENFLNDFAGQGYQQRMPEGSGQLGIQAVRDAEKIVVLLDEQYYYDEKGYLRSRCSAEKYSSVRKLFHLLNQAKESLALVVRENMAVYEVMMEILQMHRNR
;
A
#
# COMPACT_ATOMS: atom_id res chain seq x y z
N ILE A 1 5.50 15.39 -26.17
CA ILE A 1 4.47 15.35 -25.09
C ILE A 1 3.33 16.39 -25.32
N TYR A 2 3.44 17.34 -26.20
CA TYR A 2 2.45 18.43 -26.28
C TYR A 2 1.09 17.98 -26.83
N ASP A 3 1.03 17.40 -28.02
CA ASP A 3 -0.24 16.95 -28.64
C ASP A 3 -0.43 15.44 -28.59
N GLN A 4 0.66 14.71 -28.50
CA GLN A 4 0.68 13.25 -28.46
C GLN A 4 1.90 12.75 -27.69
N ILE A 5 1.79 11.53 -27.17
CA ILE A 5 2.88 10.83 -26.51
C ILE A 5 3.39 9.75 -27.44
N VAL A 6 4.69 9.70 -27.66
CA VAL A 6 5.35 8.60 -28.38
C VAL A 6 6.12 7.75 -27.37
N ASN A 7 5.67 6.53 -27.15
CA ASN A 7 6.31 5.57 -26.29
C ASN A 7 7.07 4.55 -27.15
N ILE A 8 8.39 4.45 -26.96
CA ILE A 8 9.24 3.50 -27.68
C ILE A 8 9.94 2.61 -26.67
N GLU A 9 9.65 1.31 -26.72
CA GLU A 9 10.34 0.33 -25.92
C GLU A 9 11.45 -0.35 -26.73
N LEU A 10 12.63 -0.52 -26.13
CA LEU A 10 13.78 -1.14 -26.78
C LEU A 10 13.99 -2.55 -26.23
N LYS A 11 14.08 -3.53 -27.11
CA LYS A 11 14.40 -4.93 -26.79
C LYS A 11 15.71 -5.33 -27.50
N SER A 12 16.63 -5.92 -26.78
CA SER A 12 17.90 -6.39 -27.31
C SER A 12 17.80 -7.77 -27.98
N GLY A 13 16.80 -8.57 -27.63
CA GLY A 13 16.61 -9.92 -28.11
C GLY A 13 15.17 -10.23 -28.50
N ILE A 14 14.96 -11.41 -29.09
CA ILE A 14 13.65 -11.89 -29.53
C ILE A 14 12.68 -12.02 -28.35
N VAL A 15 11.51 -11.44 -28.48
CA VAL A 15 10.44 -11.48 -27.47
C VAL A 15 9.12 -11.84 -28.18
N SER A 16 8.28 -12.65 -27.57
CA SER A 16 7.01 -13.03 -28.17
C SER A 16 6.06 -11.83 -28.31
N ASP A 17 5.27 -11.80 -29.38
CA ASP A 17 4.27 -10.77 -29.65
C ASP A 17 3.31 -10.57 -28.47
N GLU A 18 2.94 -11.65 -27.79
CA GLU A 18 2.07 -11.57 -26.61
C GLU A 18 2.74 -10.84 -25.44
N ALA A 19 4.06 -11.03 -25.24
CA ALA A 19 4.81 -10.31 -24.22
C ALA A 19 4.97 -8.83 -24.57
N ILE A 20 5.23 -8.52 -25.85
CA ILE A 20 5.28 -7.14 -26.35
C ILE A 20 3.91 -6.47 -26.22
N ARG A 21 2.86 -7.15 -26.66
CA ARG A 21 1.47 -6.65 -26.55
C ARG A 21 1.12 -6.27 -25.11
N ARG A 22 1.38 -7.19 -24.20
CA ARG A 22 1.09 -6.97 -22.77
C ARG A 22 1.85 -5.77 -22.21
N GLN A 23 3.12 -5.65 -22.56
CA GLN A 23 3.97 -4.54 -22.10
C GLN A 23 3.47 -3.20 -22.68
N LEU A 24 3.19 -3.13 -23.98
CA LEU A 24 2.74 -1.89 -24.60
C LEU A 24 1.34 -1.48 -24.14
N ILE A 25 0.43 -2.43 -23.88
CA ILE A 25 -0.87 -2.14 -23.25
C ILE A 25 -0.64 -1.54 -21.86
N GLN A 26 0.24 -2.12 -21.09
CA GLN A 26 0.59 -1.63 -19.76
C GLN A 26 1.19 -0.22 -19.84
N ASN A 27 2.15 0.02 -20.72
CA ASN A 27 2.76 1.34 -20.92
C ASN A 27 1.71 2.39 -21.35
N ARG A 28 0.82 2.01 -22.29
CA ARG A 28 -0.25 2.90 -22.75
C ARG A 28 -1.23 3.26 -21.63
N TYR A 29 -1.61 2.29 -20.81
CA TYR A 29 -2.43 2.55 -19.63
C TYR A 29 -1.78 3.60 -18.73
N TYR A 30 -0.50 3.49 -18.49
CA TYR A 30 0.27 4.42 -17.67
C TYR A 30 0.33 5.83 -18.23
N LEU A 31 0.56 5.91 -19.52
CA LEU A 31 0.66 7.18 -20.20
C LEU A 31 -0.72 7.83 -20.45
N SER A 32 -1.82 7.08 -20.30
CA SER A 32 -3.19 7.59 -20.48
C SER A 32 -3.59 8.68 -19.48
N VAL A 33 -2.92 8.77 -18.36
CA VAL A 33 -3.05 9.86 -17.35
C VAL A 33 -2.90 11.24 -17.98
N PHE A 34 -2.05 11.36 -18.99
CA PHE A 34 -1.84 12.64 -19.66
C PHE A 34 -3.01 13.11 -20.54
N GLY A 35 -4.06 12.28 -20.67
CA GLY A 35 -5.25 12.62 -21.48
C GLY A 35 -4.95 12.87 -22.96
N LYS A 36 -3.81 12.39 -23.48
CA LYS A 36 -3.32 12.63 -24.84
C LYS A 36 -3.28 11.34 -25.65
N PRO A 37 -3.37 11.43 -26.98
CA PRO A 37 -3.16 10.27 -27.83
C PRO A 37 -1.77 9.66 -27.62
N ILE A 38 -1.71 8.33 -27.50
CA ILE A 38 -0.46 7.59 -27.24
C ILE A 38 -0.16 6.69 -28.41
N LEU A 39 1.03 6.86 -28.99
CA LEU A 39 1.58 5.97 -30.00
C LEU A 39 2.62 5.07 -29.31
N SER A 40 2.34 3.77 -29.30
CA SER A 40 3.21 2.80 -28.59
C SER A 40 3.90 1.87 -29.60
N TYR A 41 5.23 1.86 -29.55
CA TYR A 41 6.10 1.07 -30.39
C TYR A 41 7.05 0.22 -29.56
N THR A 42 7.48 -0.91 -30.12
CA THR A 42 8.64 -1.68 -29.64
C THR A 42 9.62 -1.87 -30.78
N TYR A 43 10.88 -1.58 -30.53
CA TYR A 43 11.97 -1.89 -31.48
C TYR A 43 12.81 -3.04 -30.94
N ILE A 44 12.95 -4.08 -31.76
CA ILE A 44 13.73 -5.29 -31.46
C ILE A 44 15.03 -5.18 -32.22
N SER A 45 16.12 -4.86 -31.52
CA SER A 45 17.41 -4.57 -32.18
C SER A 45 18.06 -5.77 -32.85
N SER A 46 17.87 -6.99 -32.31
CA SER A 46 18.41 -8.23 -32.89
C SER A 46 17.84 -8.54 -34.26
N GLU A 47 16.64 -8.08 -34.56
CA GLU A 47 15.94 -8.37 -35.83
C GLU A 47 15.74 -7.10 -36.69
N ASN A 48 16.20 -5.94 -36.20
CA ASN A 48 15.93 -4.64 -36.82
C ASN A 48 14.42 -4.46 -37.10
N HIS A 49 13.59 -4.93 -36.21
CA HIS A 49 12.15 -5.03 -36.37
C HIS A 49 11.42 -4.02 -35.49
N LEU A 50 10.55 -3.22 -36.07
CA LEU A 50 9.68 -2.27 -35.41
C LEU A 50 8.25 -2.80 -35.39
N VAL A 51 7.63 -2.85 -34.23
CA VAL A 51 6.22 -3.21 -34.08
C VAL A 51 5.45 -2.08 -33.39
N ARG A 52 4.16 -2.00 -33.63
CA ARG A 52 3.27 -0.98 -33.07
C ARG A 52 2.04 -1.62 -32.46
N LEU A 53 1.58 -1.06 -31.32
CA LEU A 53 0.29 -1.39 -30.73
C LEU A 53 -0.82 -0.54 -31.36
N THR A 54 -1.88 -1.19 -31.87
CA THR A 54 -3.08 -0.52 -32.36
C THR A 54 -3.99 -0.08 -31.22
N ASN A 55 -5.00 0.74 -31.53
CA ASN A 55 -6.03 1.16 -30.56
C ASN A 55 -6.91 -0.01 -30.07
N HIS A 56 -6.92 -1.12 -30.81
CA HIS A 56 -7.66 -2.34 -30.46
C HIS A 56 -6.78 -3.41 -29.81
N ASP A 57 -5.63 -3.03 -29.28
CA ASP A 57 -4.71 -3.91 -28.56
C ASP A 57 -4.08 -5.03 -29.40
N HIS A 58 -3.95 -4.82 -30.71
CA HIS A 58 -3.24 -5.74 -31.59
C HIS A 58 -1.83 -5.24 -31.91
N ILE A 59 -0.87 -6.15 -31.97
CA ILE A 59 0.46 -5.88 -32.49
C ILE A 59 0.41 -5.95 -34.02
N VAL A 60 0.96 -4.93 -34.66
CA VAL A 60 1.13 -4.85 -36.12
C VAL A 60 2.54 -4.37 -36.42
N GLU A 61 2.99 -4.60 -37.66
CA GLU A 61 4.26 -4.06 -38.13
C GLU A 61 4.29 -2.54 -38.03
N GLY A 62 5.38 -2.00 -37.50
CA GLY A 62 5.54 -0.56 -37.33
C GLY A 62 6.05 0.10 -38.62
N ASP A 63 5.46 1.23 -38.98
CA ASP A 63 5.93 2.06 -40.09
C ASP A 63 6.93 3.09 -39.59
N TRP A 64 8.19 2.96 -40.03
CA TRP A 64 9.26 3.88 -39.72
C TRP A 64 8.98 5.31 -40.14
N LYS A 65 8.30 5.52 -41.28
CA LYS A 65 7.94 6.85 -41.74
C LYS A 65 6.96 7.52 -40.80
N GLN A 66 5.94 6.77 -40.34
CA GLN A 66 4.99 7.27 -39.36
C GLN A 66 5.65 7.61 -38.02
N LEU A 67 6.58 6.76 -37.56
CA LEU A 67 7.35 7.04 -36.37
C LEU A 67 8.20 8.30 -36.53
N CYS A 68 8.94 8.44 -37.62
CA CYS A 68 9.75 9.64 -37.89
C CYS A 68 8.89 10.91 -37.97
N ILE A 69 7.71 10.84 -38.60
CA ILE A 69 6.78 11.97 -38.65
C ILE A 69 6.27 12.31 -37.23
N ALA A 70 5.98 11.29 -36.39
CA ALA A 70 5.53 11.52 -35.04
C ALA A 70 6.61 12.17 -34.16
N LEU A 71 7.90 11.77 -34.35
CA LEU A 71 9.04 12.34 -33.63
C LEU A 71 9.49 13.68 -34.17
N GLY A 72 9.31 13.94 -35.50
CA GLY A 72 9.71 15.16 -36.15
C GLY A 72 8.74 16.34 -35.99
N LYS A 73 7.62 16.16 -35.31
CA LYS A 73 6.74 17.29 -34.96
C LYS A 73 7.46 18.18 -33.97
N GLU A 74 7.69 19.42 -34.37
CA GLU A 74 8.21 20.45 -33.46
C GLU A 74 7.25 20.61 -32.29
N SER A 75 7.71 20.28 -31.12
CA SER A 75 7.03 20.58 -29.85
C SER A 75 8.02 21.28 -28.93
N PRO A 76 7.62 22.32 -28.20
CA PRO A 76 8.49 22.91 -27.21
C PRO A 76 8.90 21.85 -26.18
N ASP A 77 10.13 21.97 -25.70
CA ASP A 77 10.63 21.10 -24.63
C ASP A 77 9.73 21.24 -23.41
N TYR A 78 9.52 20.13 -22.71
CA TYR A 78 8.79 20.16 -21.45
C TYR A 78 9.74 20.73 -20.38
N GLU A 79 9.42 21.90 -19.87
CA GLU A 79 10.25 22.62 -18.87
C GLU A 79 9.99 22.16 -17.43
N GLY A 80 8.96 21.33 -17.17
CA GLY A 80 8.63 20.80 -15.84
C GLY A 80 9.37 19.51 -15.52
N ASP A 81 9.31 19.09 -14.25
CA ASP A 81 9.77 17.77 -13.86
C ASP A 81 8.82 16.70 -14.43
N ILE A 82 9.40 15.74 -15.17
CA ILE A 82 8.63 14.63 -15.73
C ILE A 82 8.01 13.78 -14.62
N GLU A 83 8.63 13.69 -13.45
CA GLU A 83 8.11 12.97 -12.30
C GLU A 83 6.82 13.61 -11.75
N ASP A 84 6.70 14.94 -11.81
CA ASP A 84 5.48 15.67 -11.42
C ASP A 84 4.30 15.38 -12.34
N LEU A 85 4.54 14.97 -13.58
CA LEU A 85 3.52 14.56 -14.52
C LEU A 85 2.93 13.17 -14.18
N PHE A 86 3.73 12.31 -13.54
CA PHE A 86 3.29 11.01 -13.09
C PHE A 86 2.68 11.12 -11.70
N GLN A 87 1.40 11.44 -11.63
CA GLN A 87 0.63 11.33 -10.40
C GLN A 87 0.64 9.84 -9.97
N ALA A 88 1.69 9.46 -9.24
CA ALA A 88 1.89 8.10 -8.74
C ALA A 88 0.64 7.59 -8.00
N GLU A 89 -0.12 8.49 -7.41
CA GLU A 89 -1.34 8.28 -6.66
C GLU A 89 -2.46 7.61 -7.46
N LEU A 90 -2.58 7.89 -8.75
CA LEU A 90 -3.60 7.27 -9.61
C LEU A 90 -3.38 5.77 -9.85
N TYR A 91 -2.16 5.28 -9.59
CA TYR A 91 -1.78 3.87 -9.77
C TYR A 91 -1.61 3.12 -8.45
N LEU A 92 -1.87 3.82 -7.34
CA LEU A 92 -1.84 3.22 -6.03
C LEU A 92 -3.16 2.52 -5.77
N ILE A 93 -3.17 1.25 -6.05
CA ILE A 93 -4.28 0.39 -5.70
C ILE A 93 -3.95 -0.47 -4.49
N SER A 94 -4.96 -0.84 -3.76
CA SER A 94 -4.89 -1.91 -2.79
C SER A 94 -5.66 -3.11 -3.31
N PRO A 95 -5.07 -4.30 -3.38
CA PRO A 95 -5.80 -5.52 -3.74
C PRO A 95 -7.05 -5.74 -2.88
N LEU A 96 -7.00 -5.26 -1.63
CA LEU A 96 -8.07 -5.42 -0.65
C LEU A 96 -9.21 -4.43 -0.81
N THR A 97 -9.00 -3.29 -1.46
CA THR A 97 -10.04 -2.26 -1.66
C THR A 97 -10.46 -2.12 -3.11
N GLU A 98 -9.58 -2.46 -4.06
CA GLU A 98 -9.82 -2.35 -5.49
C GLU A 98 -9.46 -3.65 -6.23
N PRO A 99 -10.08 -4.79 -5.85
CA PRO A 99 -9.73 -6.11 -6.38
C PRO A 99 -9.86 -6.21 -7.91
N GLU A 100 -10.85 -5.54 -8.51
CA GLU A 100 -11.05 -5.56 -9.95
C GLU A 100 -9.89 -4.90 -10.70
N ARG A 101 -9.38 -3.78 -10.22
CA ARG A 101 -8.20 -3.10 -10.80
C ARG A 101 -6.94 -3.95 -10.62
N PHE A 102 -6.79 -4.58 -9.45
CA PHE A 102 -5.69 -5.51 -9.21
C PHE A 102 -5.72 -6.70 -10.18
N LEU A 103 -6.88 -7.33 -10.38
CA LEU A 103 -7.05 -8.46 -11.30
C LEU A 103 -6.76 -8.07 -12.76
N LYS A 104 -7.08 -6.85 -13.16
CA LYS A 104 -6.76 -6.30 -14.49
C LYS A 104 -5.31 -5.86 -14.61
N LYS A 105 -4.52 -5.92 -13.53
CA LYS A 105 -3.14 -5.41 -13.45
C LYS A 105 -3.00 -3.91 -13.71
N GLU A 106 -4.00 -3.15 -13.30
CA GLU A 106 -4.02 -1.70 -13.36
C GLU A 106 -3.25 -1.09 -12.18
N TYR A 107 -1.99 -1.49 -11.97
CA TYR A 107 -1.13 -0.99 -10.90
C TYR A 107 0.35 -1.04 -11.29
N PHE A 108 1.16 -0.32 -10.53
CA PHE A 108 2.63 -0.36 -10.62
C PHE A 108 3.27 -0.97 -9.40
N LEU A 109 4.36 -1.64 -9.65
CA LEU A 109 5.39 -1.82 -8.63
C LEU A 109 6.51 -0.81 -8.87
N THR A 110 6.97 -0.16 -7.82
CA THR A 110 8.16 0.70 -7.87
C THR A 110 9.39 -0.10 -8.28
N SER A 111 10.47 0.57 -8.64
CA SER A 111 11.75 -0.10 -8.96
C SER A 111 12.21 -0.96 -7.79
N GLN A 112 12.12 -0.44 -6.56
CA GLN A 112 12.46 -1.18 -5.34
C GLN A 112 11.59 -2.43 -5.15
N GLN A 113 10.27 -2.31 -5.31
CA GLN A 113 9.36 -3.45 -5.20
C GLN A 113 9.65 -4.52 -6.26
N ARG A 114 9.91 -4.13 -7.50
CA ARG A 114 10.28 -5.07 -8.58
C ARG A 114 11.60 -5.79 -8.29
N ASP A 115 12.56 -5.11 -7.70
CA ASP A 115 13.85 -5.72 -7.36
C ASP A 115 13.70 -6.72 -6.23
N ILE A 116 12.93 -6.41 -5.20
CA ILE A 116 12.60 -7.34 -4.11
C ILE A 116 11.86 -8.56 -4.67
N GLU A 117 10.84 -8.35 -5.45
CA GLU A 117 10.09 -9.41 -6.11
C GLU A 117 10.99 -10.34 -6.93
N ARG A 118 11.84 -9.76 -7.77
CA ARG A 118 12.77 -10.52 -8.62
C ARG A 118 13.73 -11.36 -7.79
N GLN A 119 14.26 -10.82 -6.70
CA GLN A 119 15.14 -11.54 -5.79
C GLN A 119 14.42 -12.71 -5.11
N ILE A 120 13.22 -12.51 -4.57
CA ILE A 120 12.40 -13.55 -3.95
C ILE A 120 12.08 -14.65 -4.95
N LEU A 121 11.53 -14.31 -6.12
CA LEU A 121 11.17 -15.29 -7.14
C LEU A 121 12.36 -16.05 -7.70
N LYS A 122 13.52 -15.41 -7.84
CA LYS A 122 14.76 -16.07 -8.27
C LYS A 122 15.20 -17.13 -7.27
N ARG A 123 15.17 -16.79 -5.97
CA ARG A 123 15.60 -17.70 -4.91
C ARG A 123 14.64 -18.87 -4.74
N ILE A 124 13.34 -18.63 -4.74
CA ILE A 124 12.33 -19.71 -4.69
C ILE A 124 12.50 -20.72 -5.84
N ARG A 125 12.89 -20.26 -7.03
CA ARG A 125 13.15 -21.15 -8.16
C ARG A 125 14.42 -21.98 -8.02
N GLY A 126 15.43 -21.46 -7.33
CA GLY A 126 16.74 -22.10 -7.15
C GLY A 126 16.81 -23.03 -5.93
N GLU A 127 16.27 -22.64 -4.82
CA GLU A 127 16.49 -23.24 -3.49
C GLU A 127 15.17 -23.75 -2.91
N ARG A 128 14.27 -24.25 -3.46
CA ARG A 128 13.01 -24.91 -3.00
C ARG A 128 12.41 -24.48 -1.65
N GLY A 129 12.96 -23.52 -0.93
CA GLY A 129 12.46 -23.09 0.40
C GLY A 129 13.07 -21.79 0.87
N GLY A 130 12.80 -21.41 2.12
CA GLY A 130 13.36 -20.26 2.82
C GLY A 130 12.34 -19.25 3.31
N TYR A 131 12.81 -18.40 4.19
CA TYR A 131 12.02 -17.32 4.76
C TYR A 131 12.38 -16.01 4.09
N PHE A 132 11.34 -15.24 3.72
CA PHE A 132 11.48 -13.92 3.16
C PHE A 132 10.62 -12.96 3.97
N TRP A 133 11.17 -11.81 4.27
CA TRP A 133 10.46 -10.81 5.03
C TRP A 133 10.73 -9.42 4.45
N PHE A 134 9.69 -8.76 4.03
CA PHE A 134 9.79 -7.36 3.67
C PHE A 134 8.94 -6.50 4.60
N SER A 135 9.57 -5.46 5.07
CA SER A 135 9.02 -4.51 6.00
C SER A 135 8.98 -3.11 5.39
N GLY A 136 8.21 -2.24 5.96
CA GLY A 136 8.12 -0.84 5.54
C GLY A 136 6.97 -0.14 6.21
N LEU A 137 6.94 1.18 6.12
CA LEU A 137 5.90 2.00 6.70
C LEU A 137 4.54 1.77 6.00
N PRO A 138 3.40 2.14 6.62
CA PRO A 138 2.12 2.16 5.95
C PRO A 138 2.17 2.95 4.65
N GLY A 139 1.46 2.46 3.64
CA GLY A 139 1.45 3.12 2.33
C GLY A 139 2.67 2.84 1.43
N THR A 140 3.63 2.01 1.82
CA THR A 140 4.75 1.61 0.95
C THR A 140 4.39 0.50 -0.05
N GLY A 141 3.14 0.02 -0.04
CA GLY A 141 2.63 -0.98 -0.99
C GLY A 141 3.03 -2.42 -0.67
N LYS A 142 3.25 -2.76 0.60
CA LYS A 142 3.57 -4.13 1.06
C LYS A 142 2.55 -5.16 0.60
N THR A 143 1.28 -4.93 0.89
CA THR A 143 0.16 -5.79 0.47
C THR A 143 0.14 -5.98 -1.04
N LEU A 144 0.31 -4.90 -1.82
CA LEU A 144 0.35 -4.98 -3.27
C LEU A 144 1.49 -5.86 -3.76
N LEU A 145 2.70 -5.68 -3.22
CA LEU A 145 3.87 -6.50 -3.54
C LEU A 145 3.64 -7.97 -3.19
N LEU A 146 3.09 -8.25 -1.98
CA LEU A 146 2.81 -9.61 -1.53
C LEU A 146 1.85 -10.33 -2.48
N TYR A 147 0.77 -9.66 -2.85
CA TYR A 147 -0.25 -10.21 -3.74
C TYR A 147 0.26 -10.39 -5.18
N ASP A 148 1.11 -9.48 -5.68
CA ASP A 148 1.74 -9.64 -6.99
C ASP A 148 2.69 -10.84 -7.03
N ILE A 149 3.48 -11.05 -5.97
CA ILE A 149 4.32 -12.25 -5.81
C ILE A 149 3.43 -13.51 -5.80
N ALA A 150 2.32 -13.51 -5.04
CA ALA A 150 1.39 -14.63 -4.99
C ALA A 150 0.81 -14.94 -6.40
N MET A 151 0.41 -13.92 -7.15
CA MET A 151 -0.07 -14.07 -8.53
C MET A 151 0.97 -14.73 -9.43
N LYS A 152 2.23 -14.36 -9.30
CA LYS A 152 3.32 -14.94 -10.12
C LYS A 152 3.66 -16.38 -9.71
N LEU A 153 3.62 -16.69 -8.43
CA LEU A 153 3.82 -18.05 -7.93
C LEU A 153 2.64 -18.96 -8.32
N SER A 154 1.41 -18.46 -8.27
CA SER A 154 0.19 -19.23 -8.55
C SER A 154 0.07 -19.70 -10.01
N VAL A 155 0.86 -19.17 -10.93
CA VAL A 155 0.86 -19.61 -12.33
C VAL A 155 1.15 -21.11 -12.46
N ARG A 156 2.02 -21.66 -11.60
CA ARG A 156 2.49 -23.05 -11.68
C ARG A 156 2.13 -23.89 -10.46
N GLN A 157 1.77 -23.27 -9.34
CA GLN A 157 1.60 -23.97 -8.07
C GLN A 157 0.44 -23.37 -7.26
N ARG A 158 -0.03 -24.10 -6.26
CA ARG A 158 -1.06 -23.62 -5.36
C ARG A 158 -0.41 -22.87 -4.20
N VAL A 159 -0.87 -21.66 -3.93
CA VAL A 159 -0.35 -20.79 -2.87
C VAL A 159 -1.47 -20.43 -1.89
N CYS A 160 -1.09 -20.07 -0.68
CA CYS A 160 -1.99 -19.56 0.33
C CYS A 160 -1.57 -18.13 0.72
N ILE A 161 -2.52 -17.22 0.79
CA ILE A 161 -2.35 -15.92 1.43
C ILE A 161 -3.06 -15.97 2.77
N ILE A 162 -2.33 -15.71 3.84
CA ILE A 162 -2.87 -15.55 5.18
C ILE A 162 -2.87 -14.05 5.48
N HIS A 163 -4.04 -13.50 5.73
CA HIS A 163 -4.18 -12.11 6.13
C HIS A 163 -4.40 -12.02 7.64
N CYS A 164 -3.54 -11.28 8.31
CA CYS A 164 -3.67 -11.01 9.74
C CYS A 164 -4.41 -9.69 9.90
N GLY A 165 -5.59 -9.76 10.52
CA GLY A 165 -6.43 -8.59 10.66
C GLY A 165 -7.82 -8.75 10.05
N GLU A 166 -8.51 -7.63 9.87
CA GLU A 166 -9.84 -7.62 9.27
C GLU A 166 -9.73 -7.63 7.74
N ALA A 167 -10.20 -8.70 7.13
CA ALA A 167 -10.37 -8.75 5.67
C ALA A 167 -11.72 -8.14 5.29
N GLY A 168 -11.72 -7.18 4.37
CA GLY A 168 -12.93 -6.57 3.83
C GLY A 168 -13.76 -7.55 2.99
N LYS A 169 -14.99 -7.16 2.63
CA LYS A 169 -15.89 -7.96 1.77
C LYS A 169 -15.30 -8.24 0.40
N GLU A 170 -14.43 -7.37 -0.07
CA GLU A 170 -13.76 -7.42 -1.37
C GLU A 170 -12.80 -8.61 -1.49
N TRP A 171 -12.34 -9.15 -0.37
CA TRP A 171 -11.51 -10.35 -0.33
C TRP A 171 -12.17 -11.56 -0.98
N LYS A 172 -13.52 -11.64 -0.90
CA LYS A 172 -14.31 -12.69 -1.56
C LYS A 172 -14.15 -12.65 -3.09
N ILE A 173 -14.07 -11.46 -3.68
CA ILE A 173 -13.88 -11.27 -5.13
C ILE A 173 -12.56 -11.89 -5.58
N LEU A 174 -11.48 -11.66 -4.82
CA LEU A 174 -10.18 -12.24 -5.11
C LEU A 174 -10.21 -13.77 -4.99
N HIS A 175 -10.85 -14.29 -3.94
CA HIS A 175 -10.97 -15.72 -3.70
C HIS A 175 -11.74 -16.44 -4.83
N GLU A 176 -12.81 -15.85 -5.33
CA GLU A 176 -13.62 -16.41 -6.41
C GLU A 176 -12.89 -16.40 -7.77
N ARG A 177 -12.08 -15.37 -8.02
CA ARG A 177 -11.39 -15.18 -9.31
C ARG A 177 -10.03 -15.86 -9.39
N LEU A 178 -9.34 -16.04 -8.28
CA LEU A 178 -7.97 -16.56 -8.21
C LEU A 178 -7.97 -18.05 -7.78
N ARG A 179 -8.27 -18.95 -8.70
CA ARG A 179 -8.47 -20.38 -8.44
C ARG A 179 -7.30 -21.15 -7.80
N ARG A 180 -6.06 -20.61 -7.90
CA ARG A 180 -4.85 -21.23 -7.36
C ARG A 180 -4.27 -20.49 -6.16
N ILE A 181 -4.98 -19.48 -5.69
CA ILE A 181 -4.66 -18.73 -4.47
C ILE A 181 -5.80 -18.95 -3.50
N ASP A 182 -5.52 -19.62 -2.39
CA ASP A 182 -6.46 -19.74 -1.29
C ASP A 182 -6.18 -18.62 -0.28
N PHE A 183 -7.23 -18.08 0.29
CA PHE A 183 -7.18 -16.98 1.24
C PHE A 183 -7.66 -17.47 2.59
N LEU A 184 -6.85 -17.30 3.63
CA LEU A 184 -7.17 -17.64 5.00
C LEU A 184 -7.05 -16.41 5.89
N ALA A 185 -8.00 -16.22 6.80
CA ALA A 185 -7.81 -15.32 7.91
C ALA A 185 -6.88 -15.97 8.97
N ASP A 186 -6.09 -15.16 9.66
CA ASP A 186 -5.23 -15.66 10.75
C ASP A 186 -6.02 -16.39 11.85
N THR A 187 -7.32 -16.08 11.99
CA THR A 187 -8.23 -16.75 12.92
C THR A 187 -8.53 -18.20 12.53
N GLN A 188 -8.33 -18.55 11.27
CA GLN A 188 -8.53 -19.90 10.74
C GLN A 188 -7.25 -20.74 10.81
N LEU A 189 -6.13 -20.11 11.19
CA LEU A 189 -4.85 -20.80 11.34
C LEU A 189 -4.74 -21.40 12.74
N ASP A 190 -4.80 -22.72 12.80
CA ASP A 190 -4.61 -23.53 13.99
C ASP A 190 -3.79 -24.79 13.68
N GLY A 191 -3.51 -25.61 14.69
CA GLY A 191 -2.74 -26.85 14.53
C GLY A 191 -3.41 -27.92 13.66
N THR A 192 -4.71 -27.74 13.28
CA THR A 192 -5.48 -28.68 12.44
C THR A 192 -5.57 -28.23 10.99
N THR A 193 -5.14 -27.00 10.71
CA THR A 193 -5.22 -26.42 9.35
C THR A 193 -4.30 -27.17 8.40
N ASP A 194 -4.89 -27.79 7.34
CA ASP A 194 -4.11 -28.48 6.32
C ASP A 194 -3.41 -27.47 5.38
N LEU A 195 -2.17 -27.18 5.72
CA LEU A 195 -1.29 -26.36 4.90
C LEU A 195 -0.50 -27.18 3.87
N GLY A 196 -0.56 -28.51 3.93
CA GLY A 196 0.23 -29.43 3.09
C GLY A 196 -0.02 -29.28 1.59
N ARG A 197 -1.18 -28.81 1.19
CA ARG A 197 -1.57 -28.62 -0.22
C ARG A 197 -0.94 -27.38 -0.88
N TYR A 198 -0.30 -26.49 -0.13
CA TYR A 198 0.30 -25.29 -0.66
C TYR A 198 1.81 -25.45 -0.87
N SER A 199 2.31 -24.92 -1.95
CA SER A 199 3.74 -24.88 -2.25
C SER A 199 4.44 -23.67 -1.65
N SER A 200 3.69 -22.63 -1.34
CA SER A 200 4.18 -21.41 -0.71
C SER A 200 3.07 -20.77 0.13
N ILE A 201 3.45 -20.15 1.23
CA ILE A 201 2.55 -19.35 2.06
C ILE A 201 3.04 -17.91 2.08
N LEU A 202 2.12 -16.98 1.95
CA LEU A 202 2.36 -15.55 2.05
C LEU A 202 1.53 -15.00 3.21
N VAL A 203 2.15 -14.25 4.09
CA VAL A 203 1.50 -13.72 5.30
C VAL A 203 1.52 -12.22 5.26
N ASP A 204 0.35 -11.62 5.14
CA ASP A 204 0.18 -10.17 5.18
C ASP A 204 -0.10 -9.70 6.61
N GLU A 205 0.42 -8.52 6.95
CA GLU A 205 0.37 -7.93 8.30
C GLU A 205 0.91 -8.89 9.38
N ALA A 206 2.05 -9.53 9.09
CA ALA A 206 2.60 -10.61 9.92
C ALA A 206 2.93 -10.18 11.37
N HIS A 207 3.11 -8.89 11.64
CA HIS A 207 3.30 -8.36 12.99
C HIS A 207 2.08 -8.57 13.90
N LEU A 208 0.90 -8.88 13.34
CA LEU A 208 -0.32 -9.19 14.07
C LEU A 208 -0.48 -10.68 14.42
N LEU A 209 0.42 -11.55 13.95
CA LEU A 209 0.40 -12.97 14.32
C LEU A 209 0.62 -13.16 15.83
N SER A 210 0.09 -14.25 16.37
CA SER A 210 0.55 -14.76 17.66
C SER A 210 1.77 -15.69 17.49
N LEU A 211 2.58 -15.84 18.55
CA LEU A 211 3.72 -16.77 18.55
C LEU A 211 3.28 -18.22 18.26
N GLU A 212 2.11 -18.61 18.74
CA GLU A 212 1.53 -19.92 18.47
C GLU A 212 1.29 -20.14 16.96
N LYS A 213 0.67 -19.17 16.29
CA LYS A 213 0.42 -19.24 14.85
C LYS A 213 1.71 -19.19 14.03
N LEU A 214 2.67 -18.39 14.48
CA LEU A 214 4.00 -18.40 13.86
C LEU A 214 4.63 -19.78 13.97
N SER A 215 4.56 -20.44 15.13
CA SER A 215 5.07 -21.78 15.31
C SER A 215 4.41 -22.80 14.37
N VAL A 216 3.09 -22.74 14.15
CA VAL A 216 2.38 -23.58 13.16
C VAL A 216 2.95 -23.39 11.77
N LEU A 217 3.15 -22.13 11.33
CA LEU A 217 3.74 -21.83 10.03
C LEU A 217 5.16 -22.35 9.89
N LEU A 218 5.98 -22.19 10.92
CA LEU A 218 7.37 -22.64 10.91
C LEU A 218 7.47 -24.17 10.87
N THR A 219 6.62 -24.87 11.60
CA THR A 219 6.55 -26.34 11.57
C THR A 219 6.17 -26.85 10.18
N TRP A 220 5.22 -26.18 9.51
CA TRP A 220 4.84 -26.55 8.16
C TRP A 220 5.95 -26.27 7.13
N SER A 221 6.72 -25.22 7.35
CA SER A 221 7.63 -24.64 6.35
C SER A 221 8.97 -25.35 6.18
N GLU A 222 9.22 -26.50 6.80
CA GLU A 222 10.56 -27.15 6.88
C GLU A 222 11.39 -27.11 5.60
N HIS A 223 10.77 -27.01 4.41
CA HIS A 223 11.47 -26.87 3.12
C HIS A 223 10.66 -26.03 2.10
N ARG A 224 9.74 -25.21 2.53
CA ARG A 224 8.84 -24.45 1.65
C ARG A 224 8.96 -22.95 1.89
N PRO A 225 8.83 -22.12 0.86
CA PRO A 225 8.93 -20.69 1.02
C PRO A 225 7.76 -20.11 1.81
N VAL A 226 8.09 -19.32 2.84
CA VAL A 226 7.15 -18.47 3.54
C VAL A 226 7.60 -17.02 3.38
N ILE A 227 6.69 -16.18 2.94
CA ILE A 227 6.93 -14.77 2.67
C ILE A 227 6.09 -13.95 3.64
N PHE A 228 6.75 -13.12 4.44
CA PHE A 228 6.10 -12.25 5.41
C PHE A 228 6.14 -10.80 4.95
N SER A 229 5.03 -10.10 5.08
CA SER A 229 4.98 -8.64 5.02
C SER A 229 4.57 -8.09 6.40
N SER A 230 5.25 -7.06 6.86
CA SER A 230 4.91 -6.44 8.14
C SER A 230 5.27 -4.96 8.17
N ASP A 231 4.59 -4.24 9.04
CA ASP A 231 5.03 -2.94 9.50
C ASP A 231 6.12 -3.15 10.55
N SER A 232 7.36 -2.84 10.24
CA SER A 232 8.49 -3.10 11.13
C SER A 232 8.76 -1.98 12.12
N GLU A 233 8.28 -0.80 11.82
CA GLU A 233 8.54 0.40 12.60
C GLU A 233 7.30 0.89 13.37
N ASP A 234 6.15 0.26 13.14
CA ASP A 234 4.88 0.68 13.69
C ASP A 234 4.43 -0.20 14.85
N VAL A 235 5.25 -0.30 15.85
CA VAL A 235 4.80 -0.74 17.16
C VAL A 235 4.08 0.45 17.79
N ILE A 236 2.78 0.49 17.60
CA ILE A 236 1.93 1.61 18.07
C ILE A 236 1.67 1.51 19.58
N SER A 237 1.89 0.35 20.16
CA SER A 237 1.67 0.14 21.59
C SER A 237 2.75 -0.73 22.23
N PRO A 238 3.08 -0.51 23.55
CA PRO A 238 3.96 -1.40 24.30
C PRO A 238 3.48 -2.84 24.30
N GLU A 239 2.17 -3.12 24.24
CA GLU A 239 1.65 -4.49 24.18
C GLU A 239 2.02 -5.20 22.87
N GLU A 240 2.23 -4.45 21.80
CA GLU A 240 2.74 -5.00 20.54
C GLU A 240 4.24 -5.25 20.59
N MET A 241 4.99 -4.43 21.35
CA MET A 241 6.40 -4.69 21.65
C MET A 241 6.58 -6.00 22.42
N ASP A 242 5.71 -6.28 23.39
CA ASP A 242 5.80 -7.47 24.23
C ASP A 242 5.50 -8.77 23.47
N ARG A 243 4.85 -8.72 22.31
CA ARG A 243 4.57 -9.91 21.51
C ARG A 243 5.79 -10.46 20.78
N SER A 244 6.86 -9.71 20.68
CA SER A 244 8.15 -10.10 20.07
C SER A 244 8.08 -10.78 18.68
N ILE A 245 6.95 -10.66 17.94
CA ILE A 245 6.80 -11.30 16.63
C ILE A 245 7.81 -10.74 15.63
N VAL A 246 8.00 -9.42 15.61
CA VAL A 246 8.96 -8.78 14.70
C VAL A 246 10.37 -9.24 15.02
N GLU A 247 10.71 -9.34 16.31
CA GLU A 247 11.99 -9.88 16.77
C GLU A 247 12.12 -11.37 16.42
N SER A 248 11.08 -12.17 16.66
CA SER A 248 11.05 -13.59 16.31
C SER A 248 11.21 -13.81 14.81
N LEU A 249 10.53 -13.03 13.96
CA LEU A 249 10.74 -13.05 12.52
C LEU A 249 12.17 -12.67 12.15
N GLY A 250 12.69 -11.61 12.79
CA GLY A 250 14.05 -11.15 12.57
C GLY A 250 15.15 -12.16 12.90
N ASN A 251 14.88 -13.10 13.81
CA ASN A 251 15.80 -14.13 14.28
C ASN A 251 15.62 -15.47 13.55
N LEU A 252 14.71 -15.60 12.58
CA LEU A 252 14.57 -16.84 11.81
C LEU A 252 15.87 -17.17 11.07
N PRO A 253 16.27 -18.46 11.04
CA PRO A 253 17.48 -18.88 10.34
C PRO A 253 17.34 -18.61 8.84
N GLU A 254 18.38 -18.07 8.25
CA GLU A 254 18.48 -17.80 6.79
C GLU A 254 17.38 -16.89 6.23
N ILE A 255 16.69 -16.12 7.07
CA ILE A 255 15.67 -15.18 6.59
C ILE A 255 16.29 -14.08 5.72
N GLN A 256 15.72 -13.86 4.55
CA GLN A 256 16.07 -12.72 3.71
C GLN A 256 15.18 -11.53 4.06
N LYS A 257 15.83 -10.45 4.50
CA LYS A 257 15.17 -9.22 4.92
C LYS A 257 15.27 -8.17 3.84
N PHE A 258 14.16 -7.52 3.56
CA PHE A 258 14.05 -6.40 2.64
C PHE A 258 13.33 -5.26 3.35
N HIS A 259 13.65 -4.04 2.99
CA HIS A 259 12.99 -2.87 3.56
C HIS A 259 12.49 -1.93 2.46
N LEU A 260 11.19 -1.62 2.50
CA LEU A 260 10.53 -0.70 1.58
C LEU A 260 10.59 0.72 2.16
N THR A 261 11.31 1.59 1.46
CA THR A 261 11.55 2.98 1.93
C THR A 261 10.63 3.99 1.25
N ASN A 262 10.18 3.68 0.03
CA ASN A 262 9.38 4.63 -0.74
C ASN A 262 7.93 4.60 -0.28
N ARG A 263 7.51 5.67 0.39
CA ARG A 263 6.09 5.91 0.68
C ARG A 263 5.42 6.38 -0.61
N ILE A 264 4.37 5.68 -0.99
CA ILE A 264 3.69 5.97 -2.24
C ILE A 264 2.31 6.60 -1.98
N ARG A 265 1.70 6.36 -0.81
CA ARG A 265 0.31 6.76 -0.52
C ARG A 265 0.16 8.00 0.31
N THR A 266 1.08 8.32 1.18
CA THR A 266 0.89 9.34 2.19
C THR A 266 1.84 10.49 1.96
N ASN A 267 1.33 11.71 1.98
CA ASN A 267 2.14 12.92 2.02
C ASN A 267 3.11 12.83 3.22
N ALA A 268 4.36 13.18 2.98
CA ALA A 268 5.41 13.13 4.00
C ALA A 268 5.07 13.98 5.25
N GLU A 269 4.32 15.05 5.06
CA GLU A 269 3.79 15.92 6.11
C GLU A 269 2.79 15.18 7.00
N LEU A 270 1.74 14.59 6.40
CA LEU A 270 0.71 13.83 7.13
C LEU A 270 1.33 12.68 7.89
N SER A 271 2.25 11.96 7.24
CA SER A 271 2.93 10.84 7.87
C SER A 271 3.78 11.27 9.07
N SER A 272 4.52 12.39 8.97
CA SER A 272 5.30 12.93 10.08
C SER A 272 4.39 13.32 11.25
N PHE A 273 3.27 14.01 10.97
CA PHE A 273 2.31 14.37 12.00
C PHE A 273 1.73 13.13 12.71
N ILE A 274 1.29 12.12 11.93
CA ILE A 274 0.72 10.88 12.48
C ILE A 274 1.74 10.15 13.35
N GLN A 275 3.00 10.07 12.92
CA GLN A 275 4.07 9.45 13.72
C GLN A 275 4.31 10.21 15.03
N ASN A 276 4.38 11.53 15.02
CA ASN A 276 4.52 12.32 16.23
C ASN A 276 3.30 12.16 17.16
N MET A 277 2.08 12.16 16.58
CA MET A 277 0.85 11.93 17.32
C MET A 277 0.83 10.56 18.04
N MET A 278 1.38 9.52 17.40
CA MET A 278 1.46 8.17 17.96
C MET A 278 2.70 7.95 18.85
N HIS A 279 3.54 8.96 19.01
CA HIS A 279 4.83 8.87 19.71
C HIS A 279 5.77 7.80 19.13
N LEU A 280 5.73 7.62 17.82
CA LEU A 280 6.63 6.68 17.15
C LEU A 280 8.05 7.27 17.06
N PRO A 281 9.12 6.46 17.21
CA PRO A 281 10.48 6.94 17.07
C PRO A 281 10.71 7.45 15.66
N GLU A 282 10.75 8.76 15.51
CA GLU A 282 11.04 9.44 14.26
C GLU A 282 12.40 10.11 14.30
N LYS A 283 13.12 10.14 13.19
CA LYS A 283 14.14 11.14 12.94
C LYS A 283 13.42 12.48 12.83
N ARG A 284 13.28 13.17 13.94
CA ARG A 284 12.55 14.45 14.07
C ARG A 284 13.15 15.47 13.09
N SER A 285 12.55 15.53 11.93
CA SER A 285 12.78 16.58 10.96
C SER A 285 11.74 17.66 11.23
N PRO A 286 12.11 18.90 11.51
CA PRO A 286 11.15 19.95 11.69
C PRO A 286 10.38 20.15 10.38
N ARG A 287 9.08 19.95 10.39
CA ARG A 287 8.20 20.17 9.23
C ARG A 287 7.06 21.09 9.57
N TRP A 288 6.70 21.91 8.65
CA TRP A 288 5.47 22.67 8.70
C TRP A 288 4.31 21.76 8.26
N TYR A 289 3.13 21.91 8.89
CA TYR A 289 1.95 21.10 8.67
C TYR A 289 0.78 21.93 8.10
N PRO A 290 0.88 22.48 6.88
CA PRO A 290 -0.16 23.35 6.31
C PRO A 290 -1.45 22.61 5.96
N HIS A 291 -1.40 21.28 5.74
CA HIS A 291 -2.55 20.48 5.36
C HIS A 291 -3.16 19.71 6.54
N ILE A 292 -2.79 20.09 7.77
CA ILE A 292 -3.34 19.50 8.99
C ILE A 292 -4.09 20.55 9.78
N ALA A 293 -5.35 20.27 10.08
CA ALA A 293 -6.20 21.08 10.92
C ALA A 293 -6.56 20.34 12.21
N VAL A 294 -6.43 20.99 13.35
CA VAL A 294 -6.88 20.46 14.64
C VAL A 294 -7.79 21.50 15.28
N VAL A 295 -9.01 21.11 15.60
CA VAL A 295 -10.02 21.96 16.26
C VAL A 295 -10.53 21.32 17.51
N TYR A 296 -10.86 22.14 18.52
CA TYR A 296 -11.42 21.69 19.79
C TYR A 296 -12.91 21.99 19.86
N ALA A 297 -13.71 21.04 20.28
CA ALA A 297 -15.14 21.16 20.46
C ALA A 297 -15.52 20.95 21.96
N ASN A 298 -16.27 21.85 22.51
CA ASN A 298 -16.73 21.81 23.92
C ASN A 298 -18.00 20.97 24.09
N ASN A 299 -18.68 20.61 23.03
CA ASN A 299 -19.95 19.87 23.08
C ASN A 299 -20.28 19.26 21.71
N ASP A 300 -21.27 18.38 21.63
CA ASP A 300 -21.69 17.68 20.42
C ASP A 300 -22.18 18.64 19.33
N ARG A 301 -22.80 19.78 19.68
CA ARG A 301 -23.25 20.76 18.70
C ARG A 301 -22.09 21.41 17.96
N GLU A 302 -21.00 21.72 18.67
CA GLU A 302 -19.77 22.24 18.02
C GLU A 302 -19.10 21.17 17.14
N VAL A 303 -19.13 19.91 17.58
CA VAL A 303 -18.65 18.79 16.76
C VAL A 303 -19.41 18.72 15.44
N GLU A 304 -20.75 18.73 15.49
CA GLU A 304 -21.58 18.71 14.27
C GLU A 304 -21.28 19.90 13.35
N ASN A 305 -21.10 21.09 13.88
CA ASN A 305 -20.77 22.28 13.11
C ASN A 305 -19.42 22.11 12.41
N PHE A 306 -18.36 21.71 13.12
CA PHE A 306 -17.05 21.50 12.53
C PHE A 306 -17.06 20.39 11.48
N LEU A 307 -17.74 19.26 11.73
CA LEU A 307 -17.85 18.18 10.76
C LEU A 307 -18.58 18.61 9.48
N ASN A 308 -19.63 19.43 9.62
CA ASN A 308 -20.35 19.99 8.47
C ASN A 308 -19.50 21.01 7.70
N ASP A 309 -18.74 21.85 8.39
CA ASP A 309 -17.82 22.81 7.77
C ASP A 309 -16.71 22.07 6.98
N PHE A 310 -16.12 21.04 7.56
CA PHE A 310 -15.14 20.20 6.87
C PHE A 310 -15.75 19.42 5.69
N ALA A 311 -16.98 18.89 5.85
CA ALA A 311 -17.69 18.24 4.76
C ALA A 311 -17.94 19.23 3.59
N GLY A 312 -18.29 20.49 3.88
CA GLY A 312 -18.41 21.57 2.90
C GLY A 312 -17.10 21.89 2.17
N GLN A 313 -15.94 21.60 2.77
CA GLN A 313 -14.61 21.76 2.20
C GLN A 313 -14.10 20.47 1.49
N GLY A 314 -14.95 19.45 1.36
CA GLY A 314 -14.65 18.20 0.68
C GLY A 314 -13.97 17.13 1.55
N TYR A 315 -13.92 17.30 2.86
CA TYR A 315 -13.42 16.27 3.76
C TYR A 315 -14.44 15.13 3.93
N GLN A 316 -13.95 13.91 3.89
CA GLN A 316 -14.74 12.72 4.18
C GLN A 316 -14.63 12.40 5.67
N GLN A 317 -15.79 12.34 6.35
CA GLN A 317 -15.82 11.95 7.74
C GLN A 317 -15.49 10.48 7.91
N ARG A 318 -14.63 10.17 8.88
CA ARG A 318 -14.26 8.83 9.29
C ARG A 318 -14.38 8.69 10.80
N MET A 319 -14.89 7.54 11.24
CA MET A 319 -15.05 7.27 12.68
C MET A 319 -14.19 6.06 13.08
N PRO A 320 -13.41 6.15 14.15
CA PRO A 320 -12.55 5.04 14.61
C PRO A 320 -13.33 3.84 15.18
N GLU A 321 -14.60 3.98 15.54
CA GLU A 321 -15.61 2.96 15.90
C GLU A 321 -16.61 3.35 16.98
N GLY A 322 -17.76 2.60 16.97
CA GLY A 322 -18.68 2.47 18.11
C GLY A 322 -20.07 3.07 17.95
N SER A 323 -20.31 3.91 16.97
CA SER A 323 -21.67 4.42 16.68
C SER A 323 -22.32 3.61 15.57
N GLY A 324 -23.23 2.75 15.99
CA GLY A 324 -24.04 1.82 15.23
C GLY A 324 -24.37 2.17 13.79
N GLN A 325 -24.39 1.12 12.95
CA GLN A 325 -25.02 1.06 11.63
C GLN A 325 -24.32 1.70 10.42
N LEU A 326 -23.01 1.58 10.29
CA LEU A 326 -22.44 1.53 8.94
C LEU A 326 -21.50 0.35 8.88
N GLY A 327 -21.96 -0.70 8.19
CA GLY A 327 -21.11 -1.86 7.88
C GLY A 327 -19.80 -1.36 7.33
N ILE A 328 -18.72 -2.07 7.68
CA ILE A 328 -17.37 -1.85 7.19
C ILE A 328 -17.45 -1.74 5.65
N GLN A 329 -17.64 -0.55 5.14
CA GLN A 329 -17.32 -0.25 3.76
C GLN A 329 -15.81 -0.32 3.71
N ALA A 330 -15.28 -1.13 2.82
CA ALA A 330 -13.86 -1.10 2.49
C ALA A 330 -13.47 0.36 2.32
N VAL A 331 -12.73 0.86 3.28
CA VAL A 331 -12.52 2.30 3.41
C VAL A 331 -11.50 2.68 2.36
N ARG A 332 -11.96 3.29 1.28
CA ARG A 332 -11.10 3.80 0.21
C ARG A 332 -10.29 4.97 0.75
N ASP A 333 -9.03 5.05 0.32
CA ASP A 333 -8.22 6.24 0.53
C ASP A 333 -9.01 7.47 0.04
N ALA A 334 -8.91 8.57 0.77
CA ALA A 334 -9.57 9.82 0.43
C ALA A 334 -8.55 10.96 0.41
N GLU A 335 -8.77 11.93 -0.46
CA GLU A 335 -7.90 13.11 -0.53
C GLU A 335 -7.88 13.84 0.81
N LYS A 336 -9.05 14.08 1.38
CA LYS A 336 -9.22 14.81 2.63
C LYS A 336 -10.07 14.02 3.61
N ILE A 337 -9.56 13.84 4.82
CA ILE A 337 -10.23 13.07 5.88
C ILE A 337 -10.41 13.95 7.11
N VAL A 338 -11.59 13.88 7.74
CA VAL A 338 -11.84 14.42 9.07
C VAL A 338 -12.17 13.30 10.04
N VAL A 339 -11.52 13.31 11.21
CA VAL A 339 -11.66 12.29 12.25
C VAL A 339 -12.04 12.96 13.57
N LEU A 340 -13.01 12.35 14.27
CA LEU A 340 -13.40 12.73 15.62
C LEU A 340 -12.58 11.95 16.64
N LEU A 341 -11.99 12.65 17.59
CA LEU A 341 -11.32 12.11 18.77
C LEU A 341 -12.05 12.59 20.02
N ASP A 342 -12.48 11.68 20.84
CA ASP A 342 -13.21 11.95 22.06
C ASP A 342 -12.43 11.54 23.32
N GLU A 343 -13.10 11.50 24.46
CA GLU A 343 -12.52 11.18 25.78
C GLU A 343 -12.02 9.72 25.91
N GLN A 344 -12.31 8.85 24.94
CA GLN A 344 -11.77 7.49 24.95
C GLN A 344 -10.26 7.45 24.72
N TYR A 345 -9.70 8.48 24.05
CA TYR A 345 -8.27 8.56 23.79
C TYR A 345 -7.55 9.36 24.87
N TYR A 346 -6.34 8.94 25.23
CA TYR A 346 -5.48 9.64 26.18
C TYR A 346 -4.00 9.29 25.93
N TYR A 347 -3.11 10.13 26.42
CA TYR A 347 -1.68 9.83 26.41
C TYR A 347 -1.27 9.23 27.75
N ASP A 348 -0.50 8.13 27.72
CA ASP A 348 0.07 7.53 28.90
C ASP A 348 1.30 8.30 29.41
N GLU A 349 1.86 7.89 30.56
CA GLU A 349 3.04 8.52 31.18
C GLU A 349 4.30 8.47 30.28
N LYS A 350 4.34 7.57 29.32
CA LYS A 350 5.43 7.43 28.34
C LYS A 350 5.18 8.23 27.05
N GLY A 351 4.04 8.89 26.95
CA GLY A 351 3.66 9.70 25.78
C GLY A 351 3.02 8.91 24.63
N TYR A 352 2.65 7.64 24.82
CA TYR A 352 1.93 6.89 23.80
C TYR A 352 0.43 7.16 23.84
N LEU A 353 -0.17 7.31 22.66
CA LEU A 353 -1.62 7.43 22.54
C LEU A 353 -2.28 6.08 22.90
N ARG A 354 -3.28 6.13 23.78
CA ARG A 354 -4.03 4.98 24.30
C ARG A 354 -5.52 5.15 24.08
N SER A 355 -6.26 4.05 24.19
CA SER A 355 -7.71 4.05 24.21
C SER A 355 -8.23 3.31 25.43
N ARG A 356 -9.31 3.84 26.03
CA ARG A 356 -10.02 3.20 27.14
C ARG A 356 -10.91 2.05 26.72
N CYS A 357 -11.19 1.92 25.40
CA CYS A 357 -11.94 0.80 24.85
C CYS A 357 -11.05 -0.43 24.73
N SER A 358 -11.18 -1.38 25.66
CA SER A 358 -10.34 -2.58 25.78
C SER A 358 -10.94 -3.86 25.17
N ALA A 359 -12.11 -3.79 24.54
CA ALA A 359 -12.94 -4.98 24.30
C ALA A 359 -12.62 -5.76 23.01
N GLU A 360 -11.67 -5.33 22.17
CA GLU A 360 -11.48 -5.94 20.86
C GLU A 360 -10.06 -6.45 20.61
N LYS A 361 -9.97 -7.47 19.75
CA LYS A 361 -8.75 -8.14 19.31
C LYS A 361 -7.71 -7.18 18.67
N TYR A 362 -8.17 -6.06 18.16
CA TYR A 362 -7.36 -4.97 17.63
C TYR A 362 -7.58 -3.71 18.45
N SER A 363 -6.50 -3.05 18.86
CA SER A 363 -6.62 -1.82 19.66
C SER A 363 -7.28 -0.71 18.83
N SER A 364 -8.19 0.04 19.46
CA SER A 364 -8.83 1.22 18.83
C SER A 364 -7.79 2.22 18.31
N VAL A 365 -6.61 2.28 18.93
CA VAL A 365 -5.49 3.11 18.50
C VAL A 365 -4.92 2.64 17.16
N ARG A 366 -4.81 1.32 16.93
CA ARG A 366 -4.36 0.79 15.64
C ARG A 366 -5.36 1.08 14.52
N LYS A 367 -6.65 0.93 14.82
CA LYS A 367 -7.72 1.30 13.87
C LYS A 367 -7.65 2.78 13.52
N LEU A 368 -7.48 3.63 14.54
CA LEU A 368 -7.25 5.07 14.33
C LEU A 368 -6.02 5.33 13.44
N PHE A 369 -4.89 4.68 13.73
CA PHE A 369 -3.68 4.83 12.94
C PHE A 369 -3.88 4.46 11.47
N HIS A 370 -4.50 3.32 11.19
CA HIS A 370 -4.82 2.91 9.82
C HIS A 370 -5.76 3.90 9.13
N LEU A 371 -6.74 4.43 9.86
CA LEU A 371 -7.69 5.39 9.35
C LEU A 371 -7.01 6.72 8.98
N LEU A 372 -6.13 7.24 9.84
CA LEU A 372 -5.38 8.47 9.59
C LEU A 372 -4.48 8.34 8.36
N ASN A 373 -3.86 7.17 8.17
CA ASN A 373 -2.98 6.90 7.02
C ASN A 373 -3.73 6.74 5.68
N GLN A 374 -5.07 6.83 5.65
CA GLN A 374 -5.86 6.86 4.42
C GLN A 374 -5.98 8.26 3.82
N ALA A 375 -5.62 9.30 4.56
CA ALA A 375 -5.58 10.66 4.06
C ALA A 375 -4.41 10.83 3.08
N LYS A 376 -4.69 11.39 1.89
CA LYS A 376 -3.68 11.63 0.85
C LYS A 376 -3.15 13.05 0.89
N GLU A 377 -4.04 14.04 0.97
CA GLU A 377 -3.68 15.46 0.87
C GLU A 377 -3.84 16.21 2.18
N SER A 378 -4.96 16.03 2.89
CA SER A 378 -5.27 16.82 4.08
C SER A 378 -5.95 15.99 5.17
N LEU A 379 -5.61 16.30 6.41
CA LEU A 379 -6.14 15.65 7.60
C LEU A 379 -6.73 16.70 8.54
N ALA A 380 -7.96 16.50 8.99
CA ALA A 380 -8.58 17.29 10.03
C ALA A 380 -8.91 16.42 11.25
N LEU A 381 -8.64 16.94 12.43
CA LEU A 381 -8.97 16.30 13.71
C LEU A 381 -9.91 17.20 14.48
N VAL A 382 -11.05 16.68 14.84
CA VAL A 382 -12.00 17.33 15.76
C VAL A 382 -11.85 16.65 17.12
N VAL A 383 -11.37 17.38 18.12
CA VAL A 383 -11.15 16.86 19.47
C VAL A 383 -12.30 17.31 20.36
N ARG A 384 -13.13 16.37 20.82
CA ARG A 384 -14.28 16.63 21.66
C ARG A 384 -13.93 16.46 23.14
N GLU A 385 -14.12 17.52 23.94
CA GLU A 385 -14.00 17.51 25.40
C GLU A 385 -12.74 16.84 25.96
N ASN A 386 -11.64 16.83 25.17
CA ASN A 386 -10.38 16.18 25.51
C ASN A 386 -9.19 17.13 25.36
N MET A 387 -9.06 18.05 26.32
CA MET A 387 -8.04 19.10 26.28
C MET A 387 -6.62 18.52 26.28
N ALA A 388 -6.37 17.45 27.02
CA ALA A 388 -5.04 16.85 27.11
C ALA A 388 -4.54 16.32 25.75
N VAL A 389 -5.41 15.69 24.97
CA VAL A 389 -5.08 15.22 23.62
C VAL A 389 -4.93 16.42 22.67
N TYR A 390 -5.78 17.42 22.78
CA TYR A 390 -5.71 18.64 21.98
C TYR A 390 -4.39 19.39 22.18
N GLU A 391 -3.95 19.57 23.44
CA GLU A 391 -2.69 20.26 23.78
C GLU A 391 -1.49 19.57 23.15
N VAL A 392 -1.39 18.24 23.23
CA VAL A 392 -0.30 17.49 22.60
C VAL A 392 -0.29 17.70 21.08
N MET A 393 -1.47 17.68 20.42
CA MET A 393 -1.54 17.93 18.99
C MET A 393 -1.12 19.35 18.62
N MET A 394 -1.52 20.33 19.43
CA MET A 394 -1.11 21.71 19.24
C MET A 394 0.39 21.90 19.47
N GLU A 395 0.99 21.19 20.42
CA GLU A 395 2.45 21.18 20.59
C GLU A 395 3.14 20.62 19.36
N ILE A 396 2.66 19.53 18.77
CA ILE A 396 3.21 18.97 17.53
C ILE A 396 3.13 19.99 16.40
N LEU A 397 2.01 20.69 16.23
CA LEU A 397 1.82 21.72 15.22
C LEU A 397 2.69 22.97 15.46
N GLN A 398 2.98 23.30 16.73
CA GLN A 398 3.73 24.50 17.11
C GLN A 398 5.23 24.30 17.19
N MET A 399 5.73 23.06 17.25
CA MET A 399 7.17 22.76 17.35
C MET A 399 8.04 23.50 16.32
N HIS A 400 7.45 24.17 15.33
CA HIS A 400 8.11 24.88 14.24
C HIS A 400 7.94 26.38 14.23
N ARG A 401 7.09 26.95 15.08
CA ARG A 401 6.98 28.43 15.16
C ARG A 401 8.10 29.10 15.94
N ASN A 402 8.90 28.33 16.68
CA ASN A 402 9.91 28.82 17.61
C ASN A 402 11.37 28.52 17.22
N ARG A 403 11.66 28.35 15.92
CA ARG A 403 13.05 28.28 15.41
C ARG A 403 13.29 29.26 14.28
#